data_1b1367c945f210de087e0f07215ccd30
#
_entry.id   1b1367c945f210de087e0f07215ccd30
#
_cell.length_a   1.000
_cell.length_b   1.000
_cell.length_c   1.000
_cell.angle_alpha   90.00
_cell.angle_beta   90.00
_cell.angle_gamma   90.00
#
_symmetry.space_group_name_H-M   'P 1'
#
loop_
_entity.id
_entity.type
_entity.pdbx_description
1 polymer ?
#
loop_
_entity_poly.entity_id
_entity_poly.type
_entity_poly.pdbx_seq_one_letter_code
_entity_poly.pdbx_strand_id
1 'polypeptide(L)'
;LAQPRGEAYPPLRPDMPFHEGDASGFDDVFPSMGVEELLWQGKRVTLPDHGRLWSRPMTAEAANDRVTLRYTDAALSFAYEKQVSLTGEAVRFQYAITNRGEAPMPCVWVCHCLLRLEPDCRFIFPQEGGVAENLIPGTALGAAGECHPLVGGGYDFSRPPAPQSALKFYLQAPVQDAHCAVLY
;
A
#
# COMPACT_ATOMS: atom_id res chain seq x y z
N LEU A 1 10.14 -8.79 -5.25
CA LEU A 1 9.68 -7.45 -5.60
C LEU A 1 9.77 -7.23 -7.11
N ALA A 2 8.86 -6.42 -7.66
CA ALA A 2 8.93 -5.98 -9.04
C ALA A 2 10.21 -5.14 -9.23
N GLN A 3 10.89 -5.33 -10.36
CA GLN A 3 12.07 -4.56 -10.70
C GLN A 3 11.70 -3.34 -11.55
N PRO A 4 12.46 -2.24 -11.46
CA PRO A 4 12.28 -1.10 -12.35
C PRO A 4 12.38 -1.53 -13.82
N ARG A 5 11.64 -0.87 -14.68
CA ARG A 5 11.64 -1.18 -16.13
C ARG A 5 12.93 -0.80 -16.85
N GLY A 6 13.95 -0.33 -16.13
CA GLY A 6 15.21 0.14 -16.72
C GLY A 6 15.14 1.53 -17.34
N GLU A 7 14.01 2.20 -17.24
CA GLU A 7 13.83 3.60 -17.64
C GLU A 7 14.31 4.52 -16.52
N ALA A 8 14.88 5.66 -16.89
CA ALA A 8 15.24 6.67 -15.91
C ALA A 8 13.96 7.41 -15.46
N TYR A 9 13.58 7.23 -14.22
CA TYR A 9 12.50 8.02 -13.62
C TYR A 9 13.01 9.42 -13.25
N PRO A 10 12.13 10.43 -13.30
CA PRO A 10 12.50 11.76 -12.82
C PRO A 10 12.82 11.70 -11.31
N PRO A 11 13.70 12.57 -10.80
CA PRO A 11 13.92 12.67 -9.37
C PRO A 11 12.63 12.91 -8.62
N LEU A 12 12.44 12.22 -7.50
CA LEU A 12 11.27 12.40 -6.64
C LEU A 12 11.19 13.85 -6.15
N ARG A 13 10.01 14.42 -6.23
CA ARG A 13 9.69 15.76 -5.73
C ARG A 13 8.41 15.71 -4.93
N PRO A 14 8.28 16.52 -3.89
CA PRO A 14 7.09 16.54 -3.06
C PRO A 14 5.79 16.70 -3.86
N ASP A 15 4.80 15.88 -3.55
CA ASP A 15 3.45 15.91 -4.14
C ASP A 15 3.40 15.75 -5.67
N MET A 16 4.42 15.15 -6.29
CA MET A 16 4.35 14.77 -7.71
C MET A 16 3.29 13.69 -7.94
N PRO A 17 2.70 13.60 -9.15
CA PRO A 17 1.78 12.52 -9.47
C PRO A 17 2.44 11.15 -9.33
N PHE A 18 1.79 10.20 -8.68
CA PHE A 18 2.35 8.86 -8.40
C PHE A 18 2.79 8.12 -9.68
N HIS A 19 2.01 8.24 -10.75
CA HIS A 19 2.31 7.59 -12.02
C HIS A 19 3.55 8.15 -12.76
N GLU A 20 4.07 9.32 -12.35
CA GLU A 20 5.32 9.89 -12.87
C GLU A 20 6.56 9.36 -12.14
N GLY A 21 6.38 8.73 -10.98
CA GLY A 21 7.46 8.18 -10.16
C GLY A 21 7.74 6.70 -10.46
N ASP A 22 8.82 6.19 -9.86
CA ASP A 22 9.08 4.76 -9.87
C ASP A 22 8.10 4.05 -8.92
N ALA A 23 7.13 3.36 -9.48
CA ALA A 23 6.15 2.58 -8.73
C ALA A 23 6.63 1.15 -8.43
N SER A 24 7.89 0.80 -8.73
CA SER A 24 8.44 -0.52 -8.44
C SER A 24 8.87 -0.66 -6.98
N GLY A 25 8.79 -1.89 -6.46
CA GLY A 25 9.31 -2.20 -5.13
C GLY A 25 8.29 -2.10 -4.01
N PHE A 26 8.52 -1.24 -3.03
CA PHE A 26 7.78 -1.21 -1.78
C PHE A 26 7.55 0.22 -1.31
N ASP A 27 6.32 0.69 -1.40
CA ASP A 27 5.93 2.02 -0.98
C ASP A 27 5.07 2.01 0.28
N ASP A 28 5.21 3.05 1.09
CA ASP A 28 4.32 3.33 2.21
C ASP A 28 3.34 4.42 1.82
N VAL A 29 2.08 4.07 1.72
CA VAL A 29 0.99 4.97 1.38
C VAL A 29 0.40 5.55 2.66
N PHE A 30 0.44 6.87 2.82
CA PHE A 30 -0.14 7.59 3.96
C PHE A 30 -0.22 9.09 3.65
N PRO A 31 -1.28 9.80 4.06
CA PRO A 31 -2.45 9.38 4.83
C PRO A 31 -3.66 8.98 3.96
N SER A 32 -3.54 8.96 2.64
CA SER A 32 -4.64 8.64 1.71
C SER A 32 -4.21 7.65 0.64
N MET A 33 -5.17 6.90 0.08
CA MET A 33 -4.96 6.00 -1.05
C MET A 33 -5.07 6.70 -2.39
N GLY A 34 -6.02 7.62 -2.53
CA GLY A 34 -6.28 8.39 -3.73
C GLY A 34 -6.22 9.88 -3.46
N VAL A 35 -6.54 10.67 -4.47
CA VAL A 35 -6.70 12.12 -4.31
C VAL A 35 -7.95 12.38 -3.48
N GLU A 36 -7.77 12.99 -2.32
CA GLU A 36 -8.86 13.27 -1.38
C GLU A 36 -8.80 14.72 -0.88
N GLU A 37 -9.96 15.30 -0.61
CA GLU A 37 -10.06 16.57 0.10
C GLU A 37 -10.41 16.32 1.57
N LEU A 38 -9.59 16.82 2.44
CA LEU A 38 -9.74 16.71 3.90
C LEU A 38 -9.96 18.09 4.51
N LEU A 39 -10.95 18.23 5.37
CA LEU A 39 -11.07 19.40 6.25
C LEU A 39 -10.22 19.14 7.50
N TRP A 40 -9.02 19.73 7.54
CA TRP A 40 -8.08 19.55 8.63
C TRP A 40 -7.91 20.85 9.40
N GLN A 41 -8.28 20.85 10.69
CA GLN A 41 -8.18 22.04 11.57
C GLN A 41 -8.80 23.31 10.95
N GLY A 42 -9.98 23.16 10.32
CA GLY A 42 -10.70 24.26 9.67
C GLY A 42 -10.16 24.68 8.30
N LYS A 43 -9.13 24.02 7.78
CA LYS A 43 -8.56 24.29 6.45
C LYS A 43 -8.83 23.12 5.50
N ARG A 44 -9.12 23.42 4.24
CA ARG A 44 -9.14 22.41 3.18
C ARG A 44 -7.69 22.02 2.84
N VAL A 45 -7.42 20.73 2.86
CA VAL A 45 -6.14 20.16 2.46
C VAL A 45 -6.43 19.08 1.42
N THR A 46 -5.81 19.21 0.26
CA THR A 46 -5.84 18.17 -0.77
C THR A 46 -4.70 17.19 -0.49
N LEU A 47 -5.05 15.92 -0.39
CA LEU A 47 -4.10 14.83 -0.28
C LEU A 47 -3.83 14.26 -1.67
N PRO A 48 -2.57 14.05 -2.05
CA PRO A 48 -2.23 13.49 -3.35
C PRO A 48 -2.52 11.99 -3.42
N ASP A 49 -2.54 11.47 -4.64
CA ASP A 49 -2.62 10.02 -4.89
C ASP A 49 -1.45 9.28 -4.23
N HIS A 50 -1.73 8.16 -3.57
CA HIS A 50 -0.80 7.39 -2.73
C HIS A 50 -0.22 8.17 -1.53
N GLY A 51 -0.90 9.26 -1.14
CA GLY A 51 -0.49 10.05 0.01
C GLY A 51 0.83 10.80 -0.20
N ARG A 52 1.53 11.09 0.91
CA ARG A 52 2.70 11.96 0.88
C ARG A 52 4.03 11.26 1.14
N LEU A 53 4.05 10.09 1.79
CA LEU A 53 5.32 9.50 2.27
C LEU A 53 6.25 9.08 1.14
N TRP A 54 5.73 8.49 0.08
CA TRP A 54 6.50 7.92 -1.01
C TRP A 54 7.37 8.95 -1.76
N SER A 55 6.96 10.23 -1.79
CA SER A 55 7.66 11.30 -2.54
C SER A 55 8.43 12.29 -1.64
N ARG A 56 8.45 12.06 -0.32
CA ARG A 56 9.11 12.97 0.63
C ARG A 56 10.49 12.47 1.04
N PRO A 57 11.49 13.36 1.12
CA PRO A 57 12.76 13.00 1.71
C PRO A 57 12.58 12.68 3.20
N MET A 58 13.21 11.60 3.63
CA MET A 58 13.23 11.19 5.03
C MET A 58 14.64 11.31 5.58
N THR A 59 14.77 11.60 6.86
CA THR A 59 16.04 11.41 7.55
C THR A 59 16.28 9.93 7.77
N ALA A 60 17.52 9.47 7.53
CA ALA A 60 17.90 8.08 7.71
C ALA A 60 19.02 7.96 8.74
N GLU A 61 18.88 7.00 9.65
CA GLU A 61 19.87 6.62 10.64
C GLU A 61 20.14 5.12 10.51
N ALA A 62 21.38 4.74 10.25
CA ALA A 62 21.80 3.35 10.15
C ALA A 62 22.51 2.90 11.41
N ALA A 63 22.12 1.73 11.92
CA ALA A 63 22.81 0.98 12.95
C ALA A 63 23.15 -0.42 12.38
N ASN A 64 23.89 -1.25 13.12
CA ASN A 64 24.48 -2.50 12.62
C ASN A 64 23.53 -3.40 11.82
N ASP A 65 22.29 -3.56 12.28
CA ASP A 65 21.30 -4.49 11.72
C ASP A 65 19.99 -3.80 11.30
N ARG A 66 19.96 -2.47 11.40
CA ARG A 66 18.72 -1.71 11.28
C ARG A 66 18.94 -0.34 10.63
N VAL A 67 17.96 0.07 9.81
CA VAL A 67 17.85 1.45 9.31
C VAL A 67 16.56 2.03 9.87
N THR A 68 16.63 3.24 10.42
CA THR A 68 15.47 4.00 10.88
C THR A 68 15.27 5.20 9.97
N LEU A 69 14.08 5.32 9.40
CA LEU A 69 13.65 6.41 8.55
C LEU A 69 12.64 7.26 9.31
N ARG A 70 12.77 8.60 9.25
CA ARG A 70 11.85 9.51 9.92
C ARG A 70 11.40 10.65 9.02
N TYR A 71 10.14 11.00 9.15
CA TYR A 71 9.53 12.14 8.49
C TYR A 71 8.55 12.84 9.43
N THR A 72 8.46 14.16 9.32
CA THR A 72 7.45 14.96 10.03
C THR A 72 6.73 15.85 9.04
N ASP A 73 5.41 15.76 9.01
CA ASP A 73 4.55 16.62 8.20
C ASP A 73 4.00 17.76 9.09
N ALA A 74 4.48 18.97 8.84
CA ALA A 74 4.02 20.13 9.61
C ALA A 74 2.60 20.57 9.21
N ALA A 75 2.18 20.34 7.96
CA ALA A 75 0.86 20.76 7.48
C ALA A 75 -0.25 19.89 8.06
N LEU A 76 0.00 18.59 8.21
CA LEU A 76 -0.94 17.63 8.77
C LEU A 76 -0.62 17.26 10.23
N SER A 77 0.43 17.83 10.81
CA SER A 77 0.83 17.63 12.19
C SER A 77 0.99 16.17 12.59
N PHE A 78 1.71 15.37 11.79
CA PHE A 78 2.04 14.00 12.15
C PHE A 78 3.55 13.74 12.08
N ALA A 79 4.00 12.71 12.80
CA ALA A 79 5.33 12.14 12.67
C ALA A 79 5.21 10.68 12.22
N TYR A 80 6.11 10.30 11.36
CA TYR A 80 6.24 8.94 10.83
C TYR A 80 7.64 8.41 11.12
N GLU A 81 7.71 7.17 11.60
CA GLU A 81 8.95 6.42 11.75
C GLU A 81 8.78 5.02 11.16
N LYS A 82 9.77 4.60 10.38
CA LYS A 82 9.89 3.24 9.86
C LYS A 82 11.24 2.68 10.24
N GLN A 83 11.25 1.53 10.86
CA GLN A 83 12.46 0.76 11.12
C GLN A 83 12.49 -0.46 10.21
N VAL A 84 13.60 -0.66 9.53
CA VAL A 84 13.85 -1.81 8.66
C VAL A 84 15.01 -2.58 9.24
N SER A 85 14.83 -3.86 9.51
CA SER A 85 15.88 -4.74 10.04
C SER A 85 15.86 -6.11 9.36
N LEU A 86 17.00 -6.80 9.42
CA LEU A 86 17.12 -8.19 8.97
C LEU A 86 17.00 -9.12 10.17
N THR A 87 16.22 -10.17 10.02
CA THR A 87 16.07 -11.21 11.05
C THR A 87 16.10 -12.58 10.36
N GLY A 88 17.26 -13.21 10.32
CA GLY A 88 17.48 -14.42 9.53
C GLY A 88 17.27 -14.12 8.03
N GLU A 89 16.37 -14.84 7.39
CA GLU A 89 16.00 -14.66 5.97
C GLU A 89 14.86 -13.66 5.75
N ALA A 90 14.38 -13.04 6.82
CA ALA A 90 13.23 -12.11 6.77
C ALA A 90 13.68 -10.65 6.89
N VAL A 91 12.98 -9.78 6.17
CA VAL A 91 13.03 -8.34 6.39
C VAL A 91 11.86 -7.95 7.30
N ARG A 92 12.18 -7.33 8.43
CA ARG A 92 11.17 -6.83 9.37
C ARG A 92 11.00 -5.34 9.18
N PHE A 93 9.75 -4.92 9.01
CA PHE A 93 9.34 -3.52 9.03
C PHE A 93 8.55 -3.24 10.30
N GLN A 94 8.90 -2.17 11.01
CA GLN A 94 8.16 -1.67 12.15
C GLN A 94 7.81 -0.20 11.88
N TYR A 95 6.58 0.17 12.17
CA TYR A 95 6.04 1.49 11.86
C TYR A 95 5.50 2.15 13.11
N ALA A 96 5.71 3.46 13.21
CA ALA A 96 5.06 4.31 14.18
C ALA A 96 4.56 5.58 13.49
N ILE A 97 3.25 5.83 13.58
CA ILE A 97 2.62 7.04 13.10
C ILE A 97 2.01 7.74 14.29
N THR A 98 2.45 8.96 14.54
CA THR A 98 2.02 9.75 15.70
C THR A 98 1.30 10.99 15.23
N ASN A 99 0.02 11.12 15.56
CA ASN A 99 -0.71 12.38 15.41
C ASN A 99 -0.16 13.38 16.45
N ARG A 100 0.36 14.50 15.98
CA ARG A 100 0.88 15.61 16.81
C ARG A 100 -0.08 16.81 16.86
N GLY A 101 -1.20 16.70 16.15
CA GLY A 101 -2.28 17.68 16.22
C GLY A 101 -3.20 17.44 17.40
N GLU A 102 -4.06 18.41 17.69
CA GLU A 102 -5.04 18.35 18.79
C GLU A 102 -6.31 17.57 18.40
N ALA A 103 -6.61 17.48 17.11
CA ALA A 103 -7.80 16.80 16.61
C ALA A 103 -7.46 15.40 16.03
N PRO A 104 -8.38 14.42 16.08
CA PRO A 104 -8.23 13.17 15.38
C PRO A 104 -8.01 13.38 13.89
N MET A 105 -7.03 12.72 13.30
CA MET A 105 -6.75 12.76 11.86
C MET A 105 -7.32 11.51 11.21
N PRO A 106 -8.34 11.63 10.35
CA PRO A 106 -8.78 10.50 9.52
C PRO A 106 -7.65 10.15 8.55
N CYS A 107 -7.26 8.90 8.51
CA CYS A 107 -6.16 8.45 7.66
C CYS A 107 -6.27 6.96 7.35
N VAL A 108 -5.61 6.58 6.29
CA VAL A 108 -5.31 5.19 5.95
C VAL A 108 -3.79 5.04 5.80
N TRP A 109 -3.27 3.92 6.27
CA TRP A 109 -1.91 3.49 5.99
C TRP A 109 -1.93 2.18 5.21
N VAL A 110 -1.14 2.10 4.15
CA VAL A 110 -1.02 0.90 3.33
C VAL A 110 0.44 0.60 3.04
N CYS A 111 0.78 -0.65 3.20
CA CYS A 111 2.02 -1.24 2.73
C CYS A 111 1.79 -1.67 1.27
N HIS A 112 2.26 -0.86 0.34
CA HIS A 112 2.08 -1.08 -1.09
C HIS A 112 3.29 -1.84 -1.65
N CYS A 113 3.20 -3.17 -1.61
CA CYS A 113 4.27 -4.08 -2.03
C CYS A 113 3.99 -4.59 -3.44
N LEU A 114 4.79 -4.17 -4.42
CA LEU A 114 4.70 -4.63 -5.80
C LEU A 114 5.52 -5.90 -5.98
N LEU A 115 4.84 -6.99 -6.24
CA LEU A 115 5.46 -8.29 -6.46
C LEU A 115 5.56 -8.59 -7.95
N ARG A 116 6.54 -9.38 -8.33
CA ARG A 116 6.66 -9.89 -9.68
C ARG A 116 5.51 -10.86 -9.95
N LEU A 117 4.80 -10.65 -11.06
CA LEU A 117 3.71 -11.51 -11.49
C LEU A 117 4.22 -12.49 -12.55
N GLU A 118 4.08 -13.78 -12.29
CA GLU A 118 4.37 -14.86 -13.23
C GLU A 118 3.08 -15.63 -13.56
N PRO A 119 2.95 -16.21 -14.76
CA PRO A 119 1.71 -16.88 -15.18
C PRO A 119 1.25 -18.02 -14.27
N ASP A 120 2.20 -18.71 -13.65
CA ASP A 120 1.98 -19.91 -12.80
C ASP A 120 2.07 -19.62 -11.31
N CYS A 121 2.30 -18.37 -10.92
CA CYS A 121 2.32 -18.03 -9.50
C CYS A 121 0.97 -18.33 -8.84
N ARG A 122 1.02 -18.54 -7.53
CA ARG A 122 -0.15 -18.76 -6.68
C ARG A 122 -0.19 -17.73 -5.58
N PHE A 123 -1.37 -17.15 -5.37
CA PHE A 123 -1.63 -16.28 -4.24
C PHE A 123 -2.22 -17.08 -3.08
N ILE A 124 -1.69 -16.87 -1.89
CA ILE A 124 -2.23 -17.40 -0.65
C ILE A 124 -2.74 -16.23 0.16
N PHE A 125 -4.00 -16.29 0.54
CA PHE A 125 -4.67 -15.31 1.40
C PHE A 125 -4.92 -15.91 2.78
N PRO A 126 -4.93 -15.09 3.86
CA PRO A 126 -4.89 -15.57 5.23
C PRO A 126 -6.21 -16.18 5.73
N GLN A 127 -7.29 -16.14 4.95
CA GLN A 127 -8.61 -16.52 5.47
C GLN A 127 -9.35 -17.52 4.59
N GLU A 128 -9.55 -18.70 5.14
CA GLU A 128 -10.68 -19.54 4.75
C GLU A 128 -11.97 -18.80 5.13
N GLY A 129 -12.83 -18.52 4.14
CA GLY A 129 -14.12 -17.86 4.35
C GLY A 129 -14.14 -16.34 4.26
N GLY A 130 -13.04 -15.70 3.87
CA GLY A 130 -13.03 -14.27 3.58
C GLY A 130 -13.90 -13.92 2.36
N VAL A 131 -14.47 -12.71 2.38
CA VAL A 131 -15.27 -12.16 1.28
C VAL A 131 -14.52 -10.96 0.69
N ALA A 132 -14.26 -11.01 -0.60
CA ALA A 132 -13.69 -9.93 -1.39
C ALA A 132 -14.81 -9.05 -1.96
N GLU A 133 -14.72 -7.75 -1.77
CA GLU A 133 -15.57 -6.75 -2.41
C GLU A 133 -14.83 -6.14 -3.59
N ASN A 134 -15.41 -6.24 -4.79
CA ASN A 134 -14.84 -5.67 -6.00
C ASN A 134 -14.89 -4.14 -5.97
N LEU A 135 -13.79 -3.48 -6.29
CA LEU A 135 -13.69 -2.01 -6.26
C LEU A 135 -13.77 -1.36 -7.63
N ILE A 136 -13.54 -2.11 -8.70
CA ILE A 136 -13.53 -1.58 -10.07
C ILE A 136 -14.50 -2.35 -10.97
N PRO A 137 -15.38 -1.64 -11.70
CA PRO A 137 -16.32 -2.29 -12.59
C PRO A 137 -15.62 -2.86 -13.85
N GLY A 138 -16.29 -3.78 -14.53
CA GLY A 138 -15.82 -4.32 -15.82
C GLY A 138 -14.68 -5.35 -15.70
N THR A 139 -14.46 -5.87 -14.50
CA THR A 139 -13.52 -6.97 -14.25
C THR A 139 -14.22 -8.32 -14.26
N ALA A 140 -13.47 -9.40 -14.10
CA ALA A 140 -14.02 -10.74 -13.89
C ALA A 140 -14.85 -10.87 -12.60
N LEU A 141 -14.81 -9.87 -11.72
CA LEU A 141 -15.59 -9.79 -10.49
C LEU A 141 -16.89 -8.97 -10.66
N GLY A 142 -17.25 -8.56 -11.88
CA GLY A 142 -18.52 -7.89 -12.16
C GLY A 142 -18.53 -6.40 -11.85
N ALA A 143 -19.60 -5.92 -11.22
CA ALA A 143 -19.78 -4.52 -10.85
C ALA A 143 -18.99 -4.15 -9.59
N ALA A 144 -18.68 -2.86 -9.44
CA ALA A 144 -18.13 -2.38 -8.16
C ALA A 144 -19.14 -2.59 -7.03
N GLY A 145 -18.66 -3.06 -5.89
CA GLY A 145 -19.47 -3.45 -4.72
C GLY A 145 -19.97 -4.90 -4.74
N GLU A 146 -19.77 -5.65 -5.82
CA GLU A 146 -20.08 -7.08 -5.82
C GLU A 146 -19.11 -7.83 -4.91
N CYS A 147 -19.67 -8.81 -4.18
CA CYS A 147 -18.97 -9.56 -3.15
C CYS A 147 -18.77 -11.02 -3.57
N HIS A 148 -17.57 -11.53 -3.37
CA HIS A 148 -17.17 -12.86 -3.79
C HIS A 148 -16.45 -13.59 -2.65
N PRO A 149 -16.86 -14.84 -2.30
CA PRO A 149 -16.08 -15.65 -1.38
C PRO A 149 -14.67 -15.90 -1.94
N LEU A 150 -13.63 -15.78 -1.11
CA LEU A 150 -12.25 -16.09 -1.51
C LEU A 150 -12.07 -17.58 -1.84
N VAL A 151 -12.84 -18.44 -1.20
CA VAL A 151 -12.80 -19.89 -1.38
C VAL A 151 -14.21 -20.41 -1.66
N GLY A 152 -14.35 -21.29 -2.64
CA GLY A 152 -15.65 -21.90 -2.99
C GLY A 152 -16.60 -21.00 -3.78
N GLY A 153 -16.15 -19.82 -4.20
CA GLY A 153 -16.87 -18.91 -5.09
C GLY A 153 -16.63 -19.23 -6.57
N GLY A 154 -17.27 -18.46 -7.44
CA GLY A 154 -17.13 -18.63 -8.91
C GLY A 154 -15.79 -18.14 -9.48
N TYR A 155 -14.98 -17.40 -8.70
CA TYR A 155 -13.68 -16.86 -9.11
C TYR A 155 -12.54 -17.48 -8.31
N ASP A 156 -11.47 -17.88 -8.99
CA ASP A 156 -10.26 -18.42 -8.36
C ASP A 156 -9.26 -17.31 -8.02
N PHE A 157 -9.35 -16.77 -6.81
CA PHE A 157 -8.43 -15.73 -6.31
C PHE A 157 -7.00 -16.22 -6.08
N SER A 158 -6.77 -17.54 -6.11
CA SER A 158 -5.42 -18.07 -5.94
C SER A 158 -4.53 -17.90 -7.18
N ARG A 159 -5.09 -17.46 -8.28
CA ARG A 159 -4.38 -17.30 -9.56
C ARG A 159 -4.27 -15.84 -9.99
N PRO A 160 -3.22 -15.51 -10.77
CA PRO A 160 -3.16 -14.22 -11.43
C PRO A 160 -4.39 -13.99 -12.32
N PRO A 161 -4.86 -12.74 -12.45
CA PRO A 161 -5.88 -12.41 -13.43
C PRO A 161 -5.38 -12.69 -14.85
N ALA A 162 -6.32 -12.82 -15.80
CA ALA A 162 -5.98 -13.00 -17.21
C ALA A 162 -5.03 -11.88 -17.70
N PRO A 163 -4.15 -12.16 -18.69
CA PRO A 163 -3.29 -11.15 -19.28
C PRO A 163 -4.07 -9.89 -19.70
N GLN A 164 -3.51 -8.72 -19.46
CA GLN A 164 -4.12 -7.39 -19.75
C GLN A 164 -5.42 -7.10 -18.97
N SER A 165 -5.71 -7.87 -17.93
CA SER A 165 -6.81 -7.56 -17.00
C SER A 165 -6.25 -7.11 -15.64
N ALA A 166 -7.09 -6.40 -14.88
CA ALA A 166 -6.78 -5.99 -13.51
C ALA A 166 -7.92 -6.39 -12.59
N LEU A 167 -7.58 -6.69 -11.35
CA LEU A 167 -8.53 -6.87 -10.26
C LEU A 167 -8.15 -5.92 -9.13
N LYS A 168 -9.14 -5.34 -8.50
CA LYS A 168 -8.96 -4.58 -7.26
C LYS A 168 -10.10 -4.92 -6.32
N PHE A 169 -9.76 -5.45 -5.17
CA PHE A 169 -10.75 -5.81 -4.15
C PHE A 169 -10.21 -5.56 -2.75
N TYR A 170 -11.12 -5.39 -1.80
CA TYR A 170 -10.80 -5.39 -0.38
C TYR A 170 -11.50 -6.57 0.31
N LEU A 171 -10.93 -7.04 1.41
CA LEU A 171 -11.64 -7.93 2.30
C LEU A 171 -12.64 -7.12 3.12
N GLN A 172 -13.90 -7.58 3.20
CA GLN A 172 -14.96 -6.87 3.92
C GLN A 172 -14.75 -6.82 5.43
N ALA A 173 -14.07 -7.83 5.97
CA ALA A 173 -13.80 -7.91 7.41
C ALA A 173 -12.32 -7.61 7.70
N PRO A 174 -12.02 -6.92 8.82
CA PRO A 174 -10.66 -6.80 9.31
C PRO A 174 -10.03 -8.17 9.57
N VAL A 175 -8.77 -8.32 9.19
CA VAL A 175 -7.98 -9.53 9.38
C VAL A 175 -6.99 -9.30 10.51
N GLN A 176 -6.99 -10.18 11.52
CA GLN A 176 -5.97 -10.21 12.55
C GLN A 176 -4.83 -11.14 12.10
N ASP A 177 -3.59 -10.77 12.43
CA ASP A 177 -2.39 -11.52 12.04
C ASP A 177 -2.35 -11.82 10.52
N ALA A 178 -2.68 -10.81 9.73
CA ALA A 178 -2.77 -10.92 8.28
C ALA A 178 -1.42 -11.36 7.69
N HIS A 179 -1.47 -12.40 6.88
CA HIS A 179 -0.35 -12.81 6.05
C HIS A 179 -0.84 -13.08 4.63
N CYS A 180 -0.01 -12.81 3.65
CA CYS A 180 -0.24 -13.26 2.29
C CYS A 180 1.08 -13.76 1.71
N ALA A 181 1.00 -14.68 0.76
CA ALA A 181 2.17 -15.19 0.09
C ALA A 181 1.94 -15.29 -1.43
N VAL A 182 3.02 -15.19 -2.17
CA VAL A 182 3.06 -15.51 -3.60
C VAL A 182 4.06 -16.64 -3.76
N LEU A 183 3.59 -17.76 -4.28
CA LEU A 183 4.42 -18.92 -4.62
C LEU A 183 4.72 -18.85 -6.11
N TYR A 184 5.97 -19.11 -6.47
CA TYR A 184 6.49 -19.13 -7.83
C TYR A 184 6.82 -20.54 -8.24
#